data_292c70da05bc270bcfc09d25fb3898ba
#
_entry.id   292c70da05bc270bcfc09d25fb3898ba
#
_cell.length_a   1.000
_cell.length_b   1.000
_cell.length_c   1.000
_cell.angle_alpha   90.00
_cell.angle_beta   90.00
_cell.angle_gamma   90.00
#
_symmetry.space_group_name_H-M   'P 1'
#
loop_
_entity.id
_entity.type
_entity.pdbx_description
1 polymer ?
#
loop_
_entity_poly.entity_id
_entity_poly.type
_entity_poly.pdbx_seq_one_letter_code
_entity_poly.pdbx_strand_id
1 'polypeptide(L)' 'MSLTMDDIRRIADLGRIDISDEQARIVQGELNDIFQMIERISSVD' A
#
# COMPACT_ATOMS: atom_id res chain seq x y z
N MET A 1 -2.14 10.51 0.12
CA MET A 1 -1.85 9.46 1.12
C MET A 1 -0.99 8.39 0.49
N SER A 2 0.07 8.00 1.16
CA SER A 2 0.96 6.97 0.63
C SER A 2 1.38 6.03 1.74
N LEU A 3 1.66 4.78 1.36
CA LEU A 3 2.15 3.77 2.28
C LEU A 3 3.65 3.63 2.13
N THR A 4 4.35 3.57 3.26
CA THR A 4 5.78 3.28 3.29
C THR A 4 6.00 1.76 3.34
N MET A 5 7.25 1.34 3.15
CA MET A 5 7.59 -0.09 3.31
C MET A 5 7.31 -0.58 4.72
N ASP A 6 7.51 0.26 5.73
CA ASP A 6 7.19 -0.10 7.12
C ASP A 6 5.70 -0.36 7.28
N ASP A 7 4.87 0.46 6.66
CA ASP A 7 3.42 0.27 6.69
C ASP A 7 3.02 -1.06 6.07
N ILE A 8 3.63 -1.40 4.92
CA ILE A 8 3.36 -2.67 4.24
C ILE A 8 3.75 -3.85 5.13
N ARG A 9 4.90 -3.77 5.79
CA ARG A 9 5.36 -4.83 6.67
C ARG A 9 4.44 -5.00 7.88
N ARG A 10 3.94 -3.89 8.43
CA ARG A 10 2.99 -3.94 9.55
C ARG A 10 1.68 -4.59 9.14
N ILE A 11 1.18 -4.24 7.97
CA ILE A 11 -0.04 -4.85 7.45
C ILE A 11 0.15 -6.35 7.27
N ALA A 12 1.28 -6.75 6.70
CA ALA A 12 1.59 -8.16 6.52
C ALA A 12 1.67 -8.90 7.87
N ASP A 13 2.30 -8.29 8.86
CA ASP A 13 2.40 -8.87 10.20
C ASP A 13 1.04 -9.04 10.84
N LEU A 14 0.18 -8.04 10.73
CA LEU A 14 -1.17 -8.11 11.28
C LEU A 14 -2.01 -9.21 10.61
N GLY A 15 -1.82 -9.40 9.31
CA GLY A 15 -2.51 -10.44 8.56
C GLY A 15 -1.83 -11.80 8.63
N ARG A 16 -0.68 -11.87 9.30
CA ARG A 16 0.16 -13.08 9.36
C ARG A 16 0.54 -13.56 7.97
N ILE A 17 0.81 -12.61 7.09
CA ILE A 17 1.22 -12.88 5.72
C ILE A 17 2.74 -12.76 5.67
N ASP A 18 3.38 -13.83 5.18
CA ASP A 18 4.83 -13.85 5.02
C ASP A 18 5.16 -13.46 3.59
N ILE A 19 5.64 -12.23 3.41
CA ILE A 19 6.00 -11.72 2.09
C ILE A 19 7.47 -11.32 2.05
N SER A 20 8.09 -11.49 0.89
CA SER A 20 9.46 -11.06 0.66
C SER A 20 9.53 -9.54 0.48
N ASP A 21 10.74 -8.98 0.57
CA ASP A 21 10.96 -7.56 0.34
C ASP A 21 10.53 -7.16 -1.07
N GLU A 22 10.78 -8.03 -2.05
CA GLU A 22 10.39 -7.78 -3.43
C GLU A 22 8.87 -7.72 -3.56
N GLN A 23 8.18 -8.66 -2.95
CA GLN A 23 6.71 -8.67 -2.96
C GLN A 23 6.15 -7.46 -2.24
N ALA A 24 6.77 -7.05 -1.14
CA ALA A 24 6.34 -5.88 -0.39
C ALA A 24 6.44 -4.61 -1.24
N ARG A 25 7.49 -4.49 -2.05
CA ARG A 25 7.65 -3.33 -2.95
C ARG A 25 6.57 -3.29 -4.01
N ILE A 26 6.23 -4.45 -4.57
CA ILE A 26 5.19 -4.55 -5.59
C ILE A 26 3.84 -4.15 -4.99
N VAL A 27 3.52 -4.67 -3.81
CA VAL A 27 2.29 -4.34 -3.11
C VAL A 27 2.23 -2.86 -2.77
N GLN A 28 3.35 -2.30 -2.31
CA GLN A 28 3.43 -0.87 -2.00
C GLN A 28 3.07 -0.02 -3.22
N GLY A 29 3.63 -0.35 -4.37
CA GLY A 29 3.34 0.38 -5.61
C GLY A 29 1.88 0.26 -6.01
N GLU A 30 1.32 -0.93 -5.93
CA GLU A 30 -0.08 -1.17 -6.30
C GLU A 30 -1.03 -0.41 -5.37
N LEU A 31 -0.79 -0.46 -4.07
CA LEU A 31 -1.65 0.22 -3.10
C LEU A 31 -1.54 1.74 -3.23
N ASN A 32 -0.36 2.27 -3.47
CA ASN A 32 -0.18 3.69 -3.67
C ASN A 32 -0.89 4.18 -4.93
N ASP A 33 -0.92 3.37 -5.98
CA ASP A 33 -1.66 3.68 -7.20
C ASP A 33 -3.17 3.75 -6.91
N ILE A 34 -3.68 2.80 -6.13
CA ILE A 34 -5.07 2.79 -5.73
C ILE A 34 -5.41 4.03 -4.89
N PHE A 35 -4.54 4.39 -3.96
CA PHE A 35 -4.75 5.56 -3.12
C PHE A 35 -4.74 6.85 -3.92
N GLN A 36 -3.88 6.96 -4.93
CA GLN A 36 -3.89 8.11 -5.83
C GLN A 36 -5.21 8.22 -6.58
N MET A 37 -5.75 7.10 -7.00
CA MET A 37 -7.04 7.07 -7.68
C MET A 37 -8.15 7.54 -6.74
N ILE A 38 -8.15 7.09 -5.50
CA ILE A 38 -9.13 7.49 -4.49
C ILE A 38 -9.03 8.99 -4.21
N GLU A 39 -7.82 9.51 -4.10
CA GLU A 39 -7.60 10.94 -3.86
C GLU A 39 -8.15 11.78 -5.01
N ARG A 40 -8.01 11.33 -6.25
CA ARG A 40 -8.58 12.01 -7.40
C ARG A 40 -10.09 12.08 -7.31
N ILE A 41 -10.71 10.97 -6.94
CA ILE A 41 -12.17 10.91 -6.81
C ILE A 41 -12.62 11.84 -5.68
N SER A 42 -11.91 11.83 -4.57
CA SER A 42 -12.25 12.64 -3.41
C SER A 42 -12.07 14.13 -3.66
N SER A 43 -11.19 14.51 -4.57
CA SER A 43 -10.92 15.92 -4.85
C SER A 43 -11.88 16.54 -5.87
N VAL A 44 -12.78 15.76 -6.43
CA VAL A 44 -13.73 16.21 -7.45
C VAL A 44 -15.11 16.45 -6.85
N ASP A 45 -15.18 17.11 -5.79
CA ASP A 45 -16.47 17.42 -5.16
C ASP A 45 -17.27 18.43 -5.99
#